data_7a994bee87baca431538423021d19767
#
_entry.id   7a994bee87baca431538423021d19767
#
_cell.length_a   1.000
_cell.length_b   1.000
_cell.length_c   1.000
_cell.angle_alpha   90.00
_cell.angle_beta   90.00
_cell.angle_gamma   90.00
#
_symmetry.space_group_name_H-M   'P 1'
#
loop_
_entity.id
_entity.type
_entity.pdbx_description
1 polymer ?
#
loop_
_entity_poly.entity_id
_entity_poly.type
_entity_poly.pdbx_seq_one_letter_code
_entity_poly.pdbx_strand_id
1 'polypeptide(L)'
;GNTDDLFSKDMVSKAREIMSYDINFDEIYKRFINWLNSNNLFMNKAENEITNSITNELTNEINLNEVLENSASIGGATQEVENTNLSQMEIDANEIKSKYNLIKPLVGTITSRFGHRDPTTATVPKNHTGIDIAANTGTVIYAALDGVVKIASSEGDYGNHLRIEKDDVAIYYAHCNKLYVKEGEYVTQNQPIAEVGATGNVTGPHLHFEIRKEDRYVDPDMILDF
;
A
#
# COMPACT_ATOMS: atom_id res chain seq x y z
N GLY A 1 -20.36 35.00 10.77
CA GLY A 1 -18.95 34.80 10.64
C GLY A 1 -18.64 33.33 10.83
N ASN A 2 -18.09 32.67 9.83
CA ASN A 2 -17.90 31.21 9.69
C ASN A 2 -17.02 30.64 10.79
N THR A 3 -17.57 29.74 11.61
CA THR A 3 -16.84 28.92 12.59
C THR A 3 -15.81 27.99 11.93
N ASP A 4 -16.02 27.60 10.65
CA ASP A 4 -15.12 26.72 9.89
C ASP A 4 -13.79 27.37 9.52
N ASP A 5 -13.74 28.69 9.32
CA ASP A 5 -12.53 29.43 8.96
C ASP A 5 -11.60 29.67 10.17
N LEU A 6 -12.16 29.76 11.38
CA LEU A 6 -11.37 29.89 12.62
C LEU A 6 -10.70 28.55 12.99
N PHE A 7 -11.41 27.45 12.80
CA PHE A 7 -10.92 26.10 13.11
C PHE A 7 -9.75 25.70 12.18
N SER A 8 -9.86 26.03 10.89
CA SER A 8 -8.80 25.75 9.90
C SER A 8 -7.54 26.57 10.15
N LYS A 9 -7.65 27.83 10.58
CA LYS A 9 -6.49 28.72 10.88
C LYS A 9 -5.74 28.30 12.15
N ASP A 10 -6.47 27.85 13.18
CA ASP A 10 -5.85 27.36 14.42
C ASP A 10 -5.11 26.03 14.19
N MET A 11 -5.68 25.12 13.38
CA MET A 11 -5.02 23.87 12.98
C MET A 11 -3.73 24.11 12.17
N VAL A 12 -3.76 25.03 11.21
CA VAL A 12 -2.58 25.37 10.40
C VAL A 12 -1.50 26.07 11.25
N SER A 13 -1.90 26.91 12.20
CA SER A 13 -0.98 27.57 13.14
C SER A 13 -0.29 26.57 14.06
N LYS A 14 -1.03 25.62 14.64
CA LYS A 14 -0.48 24.55 15.48
C LYS A 14 0.37 23.57 14.72
N ALA A 15 0.00 23.22 13.49
CA ALA A 15 0.82 22.39 12.64
C ALA A 15 2.18 23.05 12.32
N ARG A 16 2.21 24.37 12.07
CA ARG A 16 3.46 25.11 11.87
C ARG A 16 4.31 25.20 13.14
N GLU A 17 3.71 25.35 14.29
CA GLU A 17 4.39 25.35 15.59
C GLU A 17 5.04 23.99 15.88
N ILE A 18 4.34 22.88 15.58
CA ILE A 18 4.86 21.51 15.73
C ILE A 18 6.01 21.24 14.75
N MET A 19 5.95 21.78 13.54
CA MET A 19 6.98 21.59 12.50
C MET A 19 8.25 22.45 12.72
N SER A 20 8.23 23.43 13.63
CA SER A 20 9.35 24.33 13.89
C SER A 20 10.37 23.81 14.91
N TYR A 21 10.13 22.67 15.55
CA TYR A 21 11.04 22.09 16.54
C TYR A 21 11.78 20.88 15.96
N ASP A 22 13.06 20.83 16.23
CA ASP A 22 13.98 19.72 15.91
C ASP A 22 13.71 18.51 16.85
N ILE A 23 12.52 17.89 16.75
CA ILE A 23 12.01 16.86 17.66
C ILE A 23 11.75 15.55 16.88
N ASN A 24 12.09 14.44 17.52
CA ASN A 24 11.83 13.07 17.09
C ASN A 24 10.37 12.88 16.59
N PHE A 25 10.23 12.45 15.35
CA PHE A 25 8.95 12.34 14.62
C PHE A 25 7.90 11.47 15.34
N ASP A 26 8.34 10.42 16.07
CA ASP A 26 7.49 9.57 16.87
C ASP A 26 6.80 10.30 18.03
N GLU A 27 7.48 11.29 18.61
CA GLU A 27 6.91 12.11 19.69
C GLU A 27 5.89 13.12 19.17
N ILE A 28 6.12 13.67 17.98
CA ILE A 28 5.19 14.57 17.29
C ILE A 28 3.93 13.78 16.91
N TYR A 29 4.09 12.59 16.33
CA TYR A 29 2.99 11.73 15.96
C TYR A 29 2.14 11.31 17.18
N LYS A 30 2.78 10.87 18.27
CA LYS A 30 2.08 10.53 19.53
C LYS A 30 1.33 11.72 20.12
N ARG A 31 1.91 12.93 20.10
CA ARG A 31 1.24 14.14 20.58
C ARG A 31 0.08 14.56 19.69
N PHE A 32 0.21 14.41 18.37
CA PHE A 32 -0.86 14.68 17.41
C PHE A 32 -2.02 13.68 17.57
N ILE A 33 -1.74 12.39 17.70
CA ILE A 33 -2.76 11.36 17.98
C ILE A 33 -3.43 11.58 19.32
N ASN A 34 -2.66 11.91 20.37
CA ASN A 34 -3.23 12.22 21.68
C ASN A 34 -4.08 13.50 21.64
N TRP A 35 -3.71 14.49 20.84
CA TRP A 35 -4.52 15.69 20.65
C TRP A 35 -5.81 15.39 19.87
N LEU A 36 -5.73 14.61 18.79
CA LEU A 36 -6.91 14.12 18.06
C LEU A 36 -7.84 13.35 19.00
N ASN A 37 -7.31 12.42 19.79
CA ASN A 37 -8.09 11.62 20.74
C ASN A 37 -8.69 12.47 21.87
N SER A 38 -7.99 13.52 22.34
CA SER A 38 -8.48 14.43 23.40
C SER A 38 -9.56 15.40 22.91
N ASN A 39 -9.57 15.69 21.61
CA ASN A 39 -10.57 16.54 20.95
C ASN A 39 -11.69 15.74 20.26
N ASN A 40 -11.70 14.42 20.46
CA ASN A 40 -12.56 13.48 19.76
C ASN A 40 -14.00 13.40 20.29
N LEU A 41 -14.54 14.50 20.83
CA LEU A 41 -15.97 14.57 21.17
C LEU A 41 -16.88 14.55 19.93
N PHE A 42 -16.31 14.86 18.73
CA PHE A 42 -17.06 14.88 17.47
C PHE A 42 -16.93 13.62 16.64
N MET A 43 -15.76 12.93 16.63
CA MET A 43 -15.57 11.71 15.86
C MET A 43 -16.34 10.52 16.45
N ASN A 44 -16.28 10.32 17.77
CA ASN A 44 -17.03 9.24 18.42
C ASN A 44 -18.56 9.37 18.26
N LYS A 45 -19.07 10.59 18.09
CA LYS A 45 -20.51 10.79 17.87
C LYS A 45 -20.88 10.43 16.41
N ALA A 46 -20.06 10.84 15.44
CA ALA A 46 -20.30 10.53 14.02
C ALA A 46 -20.13 9.03 13.73
N GLU A 47 -19.08 8.38 14.26
CA GLU A 47 -18.87 6.93 14.13
C GLU A 47 -19.99 6.13 14.80
N ASN A 48 -20.44 6.52 16.01
CA ASN A 48 -21.55 5.85 16.68
C ASN A 48 -22.88 6.07 15.95
N GLU A 49 -23.13 7.25 15.38
CA GLU A 49 -24.35 7.51 14.60
C GLU A 49 -24.32 6.71 13.28
N ILE A 50 -23.17 6.62 12.58
CA ILE A 50 -23.00 5.83 11.37
C ILE A 50 -23.09 4.32 11.69
N THR A 51 -22.42 3.86 12.73
CA THR A 51 -22.44 2.44 13.15
C THR A 51 -23.85 2.02 13.57
N ASN A 52 -24.55 2.84 14.33
CA ASN A 52 -25.94 2.58 14.74
C ASN A 52 -26.91 2.63 13.54
N SER A 53 -26.70 3.52 12.57
CA SER A 53 -27.50 3.58 11.35
C SER A 53 -27.30 2.30 10.50
N ILE A 54 -26.06 1.90 10.27
CA ILE A 54 -25.71 0.68 9.50
C ILE A 54 -26.23 -0.58 10.23
N THR A 55 -26.06 -0.66 11.56
CA THR A 55 -26.54 -1.81 12.34
C THR A 55 -28.06 -1.91 12.32
N ASN A 56 -28.77 -0.79 12.40
CA ASN A 56 -30.25 -0.76 12.34
C ASN A 56 -30.77 -1.09 10.93
N GLU A 57 -30.10 -0.66 9.86
CA GLU A 57 -30.46 -1.06 8.49
C GLU A 57 -30.21 -2.56 8.25
N LEU A 58 -29.05 -3.08 8.69
CA LEU A 58 -28.72 -4.51 8.59
C LEU A 58 -29.65 -5.41 9.43
N THR A 59 -30.05 -4.99 10.63
CA THR A 59 -30.98 -5.76 11.47
C THR A 59 -32.43 -5.71 10.96
N ASN A 60 -32.80 -4.66 10.24
CA ASN A 60 -34.12 -4.58 9.60
C ASN A 60 -34.20 -5.37 8.27
N GLU A 61 -33.10 -5.59 7.59
CA GLU A 61 -33.06 -6.39 6.35
C GLU A 61 -32.84 -7.90 6.58
N ILE A 62 -32.32 -8.31 7.74
CA ILE A 62 -32.07 -9.74 8.03
C ILE A 62 -32.96 -10.22 9.19
N ASN A 63 -34.26 -10.38 8.93
CA ASN A 63 -35.07 -11.25 9.78
C ASN A 63 -34.83 -12.71 9.36
N LEU A 64 -33.71 -13.27 9.87
CA LEU A 64 -33.27 -14.65 9.58
C LEU A 64 -34.31 -15.72 9.89
N ASN A 65 -35.29 -15.45 10.74
CA ASN A 65 -36.36 -16.37 11.07
C ASN A 65 -37.45 -16.45 9.96
N GLU A 66 -37.65 -15.37 9.20
CA GLU A 66 -38.59 -15.39 8.07
C GLU A 66 -38.03 -16.09 6.85
N VAL A 67 -36.69 -16.12 6.69
CA VAL A 67 -35.99 -16.80 5.57
C VAL A 67 -35.99 -18.32 5.77
N LEU A 68 -36.00 -18.81 7.00
CA LEU A 68 -35.96 -20.24 7.31
C LEU A 68 -37.33 -20.93 7.20
N GLU A 69 -38.45 -20.22 7.37
CA GLU A 69 -39.78 -20.80 7.24
C GLU A 69 -40.32 -20.84 5.79
N ASN A 70 -39.78 -20.00 4.89
CA ASN A 70 -40.24 -19.94 3.50
C ASN A 70 -39.42 -20.80 2.51
N SER A 71 -38.42 -21.56 2.95
CA SER A 71 -37.56 -22.38 2.09
C SER A 71 -38.09 -23.82 1.86
N ALA A 72 -39.30 -24.14 2.30
CA ALA A 72 -39.84 -25.51 2.20
C ALA A 72 -40.65 -25.79 0.92
N SER A 73 -40.75 -24.88 -0.03
CA SER A 73 -41.52 -25.16 -1.26
C SER A 73 -41.16 -24.24 -2.42
N ILE A 74 -40.05 -24.47 -3.10
CA ILE A 74 -39.91 -24.29 -4.56
C ILE A 74 -38.65 -25.06 -4.99
N GLY A 75 -38.84 -26.12 -5.76
CA GLY A 75 -37.75 -26.83 -6.44
C GLY A 75 -37.21 -26.00 -7.60
N GLY A 76 -35.90 -25.80 -7.65
CA GLY A 76 -35.24 -25.18 -8.78
C GLY A 76 -33.88 -24.61 -8.41
N ALA A 77 -32.84 -25.37 -8.79
CA ALA A 77 -31.43 -24.92 -8.92
C ALA A 77 -30.82 -24.24 -7.68
N THR A 78 -30.24 -25.04 -6.83
CA THR A 78 -29.15 -24.58 -5.95
C THR A 78 -28.04 -23.99 -6.81
N GLN A 79 -27.92 -22.67 -6.87
CA GLN A 79 -26.64 -22.08 -7.21
C GLN A 79 -25.69 -22.45 -6.06
N GLU A 80 -24.77 -23.36 -6.37
CA GLU A 80 -23.60 -23.58 -5.55
C GLU A 80 -22.93 -22.21 -5.41
N VAL A 81 -22.94 -21.64 -4.20
CA VAL A 81 -22.01 -20.57 -3.84
C VAL A 81 -20.66 -21.26 -3.94
N GLU A 82 -19.96 -21.05 -5.05
CA GLU A 82 -18.56 -21.44 -5.18
C GLU A 82 -17.84 -20.87 -3.97
N ASN A 83 -17.49 -21.76 -3.06
CA ASN A 83 -16.60 -21.46 -1.95
C ASN A 83 -15.23 -21.29 -2.60
N THR A 84 -14.97 -20.09 -3.16
CA THR A 84 -13.69 -19.75 -3.77
C THR A 84 -12.67 -19.71 -2.64
N ASN A 85 -11.95 -20.83 -2.46
CA ASN A 85 -10.76 -20.89 -1.62
C ASN A 85 -9.71 -19.99 -2.25
N LEU A 86 -9.73 -18.68 -1.90
CA LEU A 86 -8.70 -17.74 -2.30
C LEU A 86 -7.35 -18.22 -1.78
N SER A 87 -6.32 -18.14 -2.60
CA SER A 87 -4.94 -18.34 -2.16
C SER A 87 -4.55 -17.24 -1.16
N GLN A 88 -3.56 -17.49 -0.31
CA GLN A 88 -3.07 -16.47 0.63
C GLN A 88 -2.63 -15.20 -0.10
N MET A 89 -2.05 -15.31 -1.29
CA MET A 89 -1.63 -14.17 -2.10
C MET A 89 -2.84 -13.33 -2.57
N GLU A 90 -3.95 -13.95 -2.95
CA GLU A 90 -5.18 -13.24 -3.33
C GLU A 90 -5.81 -12.54 -2.13
N ILE A 91 -5.77 -13.15 -0.95
CA ILE A 91 -6.21 -12.52 0.31
C ILE A 91 -5.34 -11.29 0.58
N ASP A 92 -4.02 -11.44 0.57
CA ASP A 92 -3.06 -10.37 0.81
C ASP A 92 -3.25 -9.21 -0.19
N ALA A 93 -3.42 -9.51 -1.48
CA ALA A 93 -3.65 -8.51 -2.52
C ALA A 93 -4.97 -7.74 -2.32
N ASN A 94 -6.05 -8.44 -1.95
CA ASN A 94 -7.35 -7.83 -1.66
C ASN A 94 -7.30 -6.93 -0.43
N GLU A 95 -6.61 -7.35 0.63
CA GLU A 95 -6.41 -6.53 1.83
C GLU A 95 -5.60 -5.27 1.51
N ILE A 96 -4.50 -5.39 0.73
CA ILE A 96 -3.72 -4.22 0.30
C ILE A 96 -4.60 -3.25 -0.50
N LYS A 97 -5.35 -3.73 -1.49
CA LYS A 97 -6.25 -2.90 -2.30
C LYS A 97 -7.35 -2.22 -1.50
N SER A 98 -7.89 -2.90 -0.48
CA SER A 98 -8.94 -2.33 0.37
C SER A 98 -8.42 -1.22 1.29
N LYS A 99 -7.17 -1.35 1.75
CA LYS A 99 -6.56 -0.46 2.74
C LYS A 99 -5.77 0.69 2.10
N TYR A 100 -5.19 0.47 0.92
CA TYR A 100 -4.30 1.42 0.27
C TYR A 100 -4.62 1.62 -1.20
N ASN A 101 -4.49 2.85 -1.68
CA ASN A 101 -4.56 3.18 -3.10
C ASN A 101 -3.14 3.34 -3.66
N LEU A 102 -2.48 2.21 -4.00
CA LEU A 102 -1.13 2.24 -4.58
C LEU A 102 -1.14 2.88 -5.97
N ILE A 103 -0.02 3.50 -6.36
CA ILE A 103 0.20 4.02 -7.71
C ILE A 103 1.39 3.32 -8.38
N LYS A 104 1.41 3.32 -9.72
CA LYS A 104 2.57 2.84 -10.48
C LYS A 104 3.79 3.71 -10.17
N PRO A 105 4.97 3.11 -9.91
CA PRO A 105 6.17 3.85 -9.54
C PRO A 105 6.79 4.64 -10.70
N LEU A 106 6.54 4.18 -11.94
CA LEU A 106 6.96 4.86 -13.18
C LEU A 106 6.13 4.36 -14.37
N VAL A 107 6.24 5.06 -15.49
CA VAL A 107 5.71 4.62 -16.79
C VAL A 107 6.85 3.95 -17.56
N GLY A 108 6.66 2.69 -17.96
CA GLY A 108 7.65 1.91 -18.69
C GLY A 108 7.05 0.67 -19.34
N THR A 109 7.89 -0.16 -19.95
CA THR A 109 7.48 -1.42 -20.58
C THR A 109 7.70 -2.58 -19.62
N ILE A 110 6.67 -3.39 -19.36
CA ILE A 110 6.82 -4.61 -18.56
C ILE A 110 7.61 -5.64 -19.38
N THR A 111 8.79 -6.01 -18.89
CA THR A 111 9.68 -6.97 -19.53
C THR A 111 9.70 -8.33 -18.85
N SER A 112 9.31 -8.40 -17.57
CA SER A 112 9.16 -9.66 -16.84
C SER A 112 8.07 -9.49 -15.77
N ARG A 113 7.16 -10.46 -15.71
CA ARG A 113 6.09 -10.49 -14.71
C ARG A 113 6.47 -11.37 -13.53
N PHE A 114 5.71 -11.25 -12.45
CA PHE A 114 5.82 -12.07 -11.26
C PHE A 114 5.64 -13.57 -11.57
N GLY A 115 6.29 -14.43 -10.78
CA GLY A 115 6.11 -15.86 -10.81
C GLY A 115 7.14 -16.63 -11.63
N HIS A 116 6.74 -17.81 -12.12
CA HIS A 116 7.65 -18.70 -12.82
C HIS A 116 8.03 -18.15 -14.19
N ARG A 117 9.32 -18.21 -14.52
CA ARG A 117 9.86 -17.84 -15.85
C ARG A 117 10.91 -18.85 -16.29
N ASP A 118 11.10 -18.98 -17.61
CA ASP A 118 12.18 -19.74 -18.21
C ASP A 118 13.37 -18.80 -18.44
N PRO A 119 14.38 -18.79 -17.55
CA PRO A 119 15.49 -17.86 -17.65
C PRO A 119 16.39 -18.20 -18.84
N THR A 120 16.82 -17.18 -19.57
CA THR A 120 17.73 -17.31 -20.71
C THR A 120 19.18 -17.55 -20.28
N THR A 121 19.50 -17.30 -19.00
CA THR A 121 20.84 -17.48 -18.40
C THR A 121 20.72 -18.12 -17.02
N ALA A 122 21.79 -18.81 -16.59
CA ALA A 122 21.84 -19.49 -15.29
C ALA A 122 21.81 -18.52 -14.08
N THR A 123 22.13 -17.25 -14.28
CA THR A 123 22.15 -16.22 -13.23
C THR A 123 20.80 -15.60 -12.95
N VAL A 124 19.82 -15.78 -13.85
CA VAL A 124 18.46 -15.25 -13.69
C VAL A 124 17.61 -16.26 -12.91
N PRO A 125 17.00 -15.88 -11.77
CA PRO A 125 16.16 -16.79 -10.99
C PRO A 125 14.97 -17.29 -11.79
N LYS A 126 14.59 -18.57 -11.59
CA LYS A 126 13.39 -19.18 -12.20
C LYS A 126 12.07 -18.61 -11.66
N ASN A 127 12.09 -18.16 -10.42
CA ASN A 127 10.93 -17.51 -9.79
C ASN A 127 11.23 -16.03 -9.64
N HIS A 128 10.40 -15.20 -10.25
CA HIS A 128 10.46 -13.75 -10.18
C HIS A 128 9.60 -13.25 -9.04
N THR A 129 10.19 -12.48 -8.14
CA THR A 129 9.55 -12.03 -6.89
C THR A 129 8.79 -10.71 -7.04
N GLY A 130 8.85 -10.08 -8.21
CA GLY A 130 8.20 -8.82 -8.52
C GLY A 130 7.89 -8.70 -10.02
N ILE A 131 7.88 -7.48 -10.51
CA ILE A 131 7.82 -7.17 -11.95
C ILE A 131 9.03 -6.33 -12.35
N ASP A 132 9.48 -6.50 -13.61
CA ASP A 132 10.56 -5.69 -14.19
C ASP A 132 9.96 -4.68 -15.17
N ILE A 133 10.17 -3.39 -14.91
CA ILE A 133 9.67 -2.26 -15.70
C ILE A 133 10.85 -1.61 -16.40
N ALA A 134 11.03 -1.89 -17.71
CA ALA A 134 12.08 -1.28 -18.49
C ALA A 134 11.81 0.19 -18.76
N ALA A 135 12.82 1.01 -18.50
CA ALA A 135 12.87 2.43 -18.81
C ALA A 135 14.33 2.88 -18.95
N ASN A 136 14.56 4.06 -19.52
CA ASN A 136 15.90 4.61 -19.67
C ASN A 136 16.55 4.87 -18.30
N THR A 137 17.86 4.62 -18.21
CA THR A 137 18.64 5.03 -17.05
C THR A 137 18.43 6.50 -16.74
N GLY A 138 18.18 6.85 -15.47
CA GLY A 138 17.87 8.21 -15.03
C GLY A 138 16.38 8.56 -15.04
N THR A 139 15.49 7.66 -15.55
CA THR A 139 14.05 7.85 -15.40
C THR A 139 13.69 7.87 -13.92
N VAL A 140 12.91 8.87 -13.51
CA VAL A 140 12.53 9.06 -12.08
C VAL A 140 11.57 7.96 -11.65
N ILE A 141 11.85 7.40 -10.47
CA ILE A 141 11.00 6.44 -9.76
C ILE A 141 10.30 7.19 -8.64
N TYR A 142 9.00 6.98 -8.53
CA TYR A 142 8.15 7.60 -7.52
C TYR A 142 7.71 6.58 -6.47
N ALA A 143 7.49 7.02 -5.24
CA ALA A 143 6.96 6.18 -4.18
C ALA A 143 5.53 5.73 -4.53
N ALA A 144 5.32 4.42 -4.63
CA ALA A 144 4.01 3.83 -4.92
C ALA A 144 3.03 3.96 -3.74
N LEU A 145 3.54 4.14 -2.54
CA LEU A 145 2.82 4.32 -1.28
C LEU A 145 3.65 5.26 -0.39
N ASP A 146 2.99 6.00 0.49
CA ASP A 146 3.68 6.71 1.58
C ASP A 146 4.19 5.72 2.64
N GLY A 147 5.28 6.05 3.32
CA GLY A 147 5.86 5.17 4.33
C GLY A 147 7.25 5.59 4.78
N VAL A 148 7.88 4.74 5.59
CA VAL A 148 9.24 4.94 6.10
C VAL A 148 10.21 4.12 5.27
N VAL A 149 11.30 4.72 4.82
CA VAL A 149 12.42 4.02 4.19
C VAL A 149 13.12 3.15 5.24
N LYS A 150 12.98 1.84 5.13
CA LYS A 150 13.59 0.87 6.04
C LYS A 150 14.94 0.37 5.55
N ILE A 151 15.14 0.39 4.23
CA ILE A 151 16.42 0.04 3.59
C ILE A 151 16.70 1.06 2.49
N ALA A 152 17.92 1.59 2.47
CA ALA A 152 18.52 2.32 1.37
C ALA A 152 19.96 1.82 1.25
N SER A 153 20.21 0.87 0.35
CA SER A 153 21.46 0.13 0.25
C SER A 153 21.93 0.00 -1.21
N SER A 154 23.22 -0.34 -1.39
CA SER A 154 23.83 -0.64 -2.67
C SER A 154 24.40 -2.08 -2.72
N GLU A 155 24.00 -2.93 -1.79
CA GLU A 155 24.57 -4.27 -1.63
C GLU A 155 23.70 -5.37 -2.27
N GLY A 156 24.33 -6.50 -2.60
CA GLY A 156 23.68 -7.70 -3.09
C GLY A 156 23.15 -7.61 -4.52
N ASP A 157 22.34 -8.61 -4.89
CA ASP A 157 21.81 -8.76 -6.26
C ASP A 157 20.87 -7.62 -6.68
N TYR A 158 20.20 -6.97 -5.71
CA TYR A 158 19.35 -5.81 -5.97
C TYR A 158 20.11 -4.53 -6.36
N GLY A 159 21.45 -4.49 -6.16
CA GLY A 159 22.23 -3.28 -6.38
C GLY A 159 21.74 -2.12 -5.53
N ASN A 160 21.67 -0.91 -6.09
CA ASN A 160 21.06 0.22 -5.39
C ASN A 160 19.57 -0.02 -5.25
N HIS A 161 19.06 -0.11 -4.02
CA HIS A 161 17.68 -0.43 -3.77
C HIS A 161 17.12 0.27 -2.52
N LEU A 162 15.79 0.41 -2.53
CA LEU A 162 14.99 0.91 -1.43
C LEU A 162 13.99 -0.15 -0.98
N ARG A 163 13.72 -0.18 0.33
CA ARG A 163 12.53 -0.80 0.93
C ARG A 163 11.78 0.28 1.69
N ILE A 164 10.53 0.53 1.30
CA ILE A 164 9.62 1.47 1.96
C ILE A 164 8.51 0.68 2.60
N GLU A 165 8.23 0.95 3.87
CA GLU A 165 7.23 0.24 4.66
C GLU A 165 6.16 1.18 5.19
N LYS A 166 4.93 0.67 5.13
CA LYS A 166 3.77 1.22 5.82
C LYS A 166 2.97 0.08 6.44
N ASP A 167 2.82 0.11 7.77
CA ASP A 167 2.20 -0.95 8.55
C ASP A 167 2.83 -2.33 8.23
N ASP A 168 2.05 -3.24 7.67
CA ASP A 168 2.43 -4.60 7.28
C ASP A 168 2.80 -4.76 5.78
N VAL A 169 2.82 -3.65 5.03
CA VAL A 169 3.16 -3.64 3.61
C VAL A 169 4.55 -3.07 3.38
N ALA A 170 5.38 -3.79 2.62
CA ALA A 170 6.70 -3.35 2.18
C ALA A 170 6.77 -3.31 0.65
N ILE A 171 7.35 -2.23 0.11
CA ILE A 171 7.58 -2.06 -1.32
C ILE A 171 9.07 -1.93 -1.58
N TYR A 172 9.58 -2.74 -2.52
CA TYR A 172 10.98 -2.73 -2.95
C TYR A 172 11.12 -2.09 -4.32
N TYR A 173 12.18 -1.30 -4.44
CA TYR A 173 12.61 -0.64 -5.68
C TYR A 173 14.08 -0.95 -5.89
N ALA A 174 14.40 -1.83 -6.83
CA ALA A 174 15.78 -2.30 -7.02
C ALA A 174 16.36 -1.92 -8.38
N HIS A 175 17.68 -2.15 -8.53
CA HIS A 175 18.50 -1.85 -9.69
C HIS A 175 18.63 -0.35 -10.01
N CYS A 176 18.39 0.50 -9.02
CA CYS A 176 18.41 1.94 -9.17
C CYS A 176 19.79 2.47 -9.59
N ASN A 177 19.81 3.56 -10.37
CA ASN A 177 21.01 4.33 -10.67
C ASN A 177 21.44 5.19 -9.47
N LYS A 178 20.46 5.86 -8.88
CA LYS A 178 20.65 6.78 -7.76
C LYS A 178 19.46 6.70 -6.81
N LEU A 179 19.72 6.78 -5.52
CA LEU A 179 18.72 6.93 -4.47
C LEU A 179 18.66 8.40 -4.05
N TYR A 180 17.45 8.95 -3.90
CA TYR A 180 17.21 10.34 -3.47
C TYR A 180 16.92 10.44 -1.98
N VAL A 181 16.58 9.32 -1.35
CA VAL A 181 16.18 9.20 0.05
C VAL A 181 17.10 8.22 0.77
N LYS A 182 17.14 8.29 2.09
CA LYS A 182 17.97 7.44 2.94
C LYS A 182 17.12 6.71 3.98
N GLU A 183 17.70 5.71 4.60
CA GLU A 183 17.09 4.97 5.70
C GLU A 183 16.62 5.90 6.83
N GLY A 184 15.42 5.64 7.35
CA GLY A 184 14.75 6.42 8.38
C GLY A 184 13.91 7.58 7.85
N GLU A 185 14.03 7.98 6.59
CA GLU A 185 13.19 9.06 6.02
C GLU A 185 11.76 8.58 5.80
N TYR A 186 10.79 9.47 6.07
CA TYR A 186 9.42 9.30 5.65
C TYR A 186 9.22 9.89 4.26
N VAL A 187 8.60 9.12 3.38
CA VAL A 187 8.24 9.55 2.01
C VAL A 187 6.74 9.58 1.84
N THR A 188 6.26 10.52 1.03
CA THR A 188 4.85 10.59 0.64
C THR A 188 4.66 9.88 -0.70
N GLN A 189 3.47 9.32 -0.93
CA GLN A 189 3.11 8.75 -2.23
C GLN A 189 3.36 9.77 -3.35
N ASN A 190 3.85 9.30 -4.49
CA ASN A 190 4.25 10.12 -5.66
C ASN A 190 5.46 11.04 -5.42
N GLN A 191 6.18 10.88 -4.30
CA GLN A 191 7.45 11.57 -4.10
C GLN A 191 8.54 10.93 -4.97
N PRO A 192 9.42 11.71 -5.65
CA PRO A 192 10.61 11.18 -6.29
C PRO A 192 11.55 10.54 -5.26
N ILE A 193 11.89 9.26 -5.44
CA ILE A 193 12.70 8.49 -4.48
C ILE A 193 13.99 7.93 -5.05
N ALA A 194 14.04 7.69 -6.38
CA ALA A 194 15.21 7.12 -7.04
C ALA A 194 15.18 7.38 -8.56
N GLU A 195 16.19 6.87 -9.26
CA GLU A 195 16.27 6.80 -10.72
C GLU A 195 16.43 5.35 -11.17
N VAL A 196 15.81 4.99 -12.30
CA VAL A 196 16.04 3.72 -13.00
C VAL A 196 17.51 3.57 -13.34
N GLY A 197 18.06 2.40 -13.11
CA GLY A 197 19.44 2.06 -13.41
C GLY A 197 19.63 0.64 -13.92
N ALA A 198 20.86 0.17 -13.79
CA ALA A 198 21.28 -1.20 -14.13
C ALA A 198 22.33 -1.70 -13.13
N THR A 199 22.12 -1.43 -11.84
CA THR A 199 23.02 -1.87 -10.77
C THR A 199 22.62 -3.24 -10.22
N GLY A 200 23.58 -3.99 -9.64
CA GLY A 200 23.36 -5.34 -9.17
C GLY A 200 23.36 -6.39 -10.30
N ASN A 201 22.59 -7.47 -10.13
CA ASN A 201 22.54 -8.58 -11.08
C ASN A 201 21.44 -8.38 -12.14
N VAL A 202 21.76 -7.70 -13.24
CA VAL A 202 20.79 -7.31 -14.28
C VAL A 202 21.35 -7.46 -15.69
N THR A 203 20.47 -7.54 -16.69
CA THR A 203 20.84 -7.61 -18.11
C THR A 203 20.69 -6.26 -18.84
N GLY A 204 20.03 -5.28 -18.24
CA GLY A 204 19.81 -3.96 -18.82
C GLY A 204 19.02 -3.04 -17.89
N PRO A 205 18.83 -1.75 -18.28
CA PRO A 205 18.17 -0.78 -17.41
C PRO A 205 16.69 -1.09 -17.20
N HIS A 206 16.28 -1.27 -15.95
CA HIS A 206 14.89 -1.44 -15.52
C HIS A 206 14.74 -1.14 -14.03
N LEU A 207 13.51 -0.98 -13.59
CA LEU A 207 13.12 -1.07 -12.19
C LEU A 207 12.62 -2.49 -11.92
N HIS A 208 13.21 -3.19 -10.95
CA HIS A 208 12.60 -4.36 -10.32
C HIS A 208 11.74 -3.88 -9.17
N PHE A 209 10.43 -4.18 -9.22
CA PHE A 209 9.41 -3.68 -8.30
C PHE A 209 8.71 -4.84 -7.60
N GLU A 210 8.78 -4.89 -6.26
CA GLU A 210 8.12 -5.90 -5.45
C GLU A 210 7.13 -5.29 -4.47
N ILE A 211 6.05 -6.01 -4.21
CA ILE A 211 5.12 -5.75 -3.13
C ILE A 211 5.12 -6.95 -2.20
N ARG A 212 5.22 -6.70 -0.90
CA ARG A 212 5.16 -7.74 0.13
C ARG A 212 4.19 -7.35 1.23
N LYS A 213 3.48 -8.33 1.78
CA LYS A 213 2.67 -8.20 3.00
C LYS A 213 3.19 -9.18 4.05
N GLU A 214 3.58 -8.66 5.22
CA GLU A 214 4.22 -9.48 6.28
C GLU A 214 5.38 -10.33 5.71
N ASP A 215 6.23 -9.73 4.87
CA ASP A 215 7.32 -10.35 4.11
C ASP A 215 6.92 -11.42 3.07
N ARG A 216 5.63 -11.76 2.91
CA ARG A 216 5.15 -12.62 1.82
C ARG A 216 5.08 -11.84 0.52
N TYR A 217 5.58 -12.43 -0.57
CA TYR A 217 5.50 -11.82 -1.90
C TYR A 217 4.05 -11.78 -2.39
N VAL A 218 3.67 -10.64 -2.97
CA VAL A 218 2.38 -10.44 -3.62
C VAL A 218 2.63 -10.01 -5.05
N ASP A 219 1.93 -10.64 -6.00
CA ASP A 219 2.03 -10.28 -7.41
C ASP A 219 1.55 -8.83 -7.61
N PRO A 220 2.44 -7.93 -8.08
CA PRO A 220 2.05 -6.53 -8.29
C PRO A 220 0.92 -6.34 -9.30
N ASP A 221 0.75 -7.25 -10.28
CA ASP A 221 -0.36 -7.22 -11.24
C ASP A 221 -1.73 -7.45 -10.57
N MET A 222 -1.77 -8.10 -9.40
CA MET A 222 -3.01 -8.23 -8.63
C MET A 222 -3.46 -6.91 -7.97
N ILE A 223 -2.53 -5.95 -7.80
CA ILE A 223 -2.79 -4.71 -7.07
C ILE A 223 -2.83 -3.51 -8.02
N LEU A 224 -1.91 -3.47 -8.96
CA LEU A 224 -1.74 -2.40 -9.95
C LEU A 224 -1.98 -2.97 -11.34
N ASP A 225 -2.77 -2.28 -12.14
CA ASP A 225 -3.07 -2.68 -13.54
C ASP A 225 -1.93 -2.24 -14.46
N PHE A 226 -0.84 -3.05 -14.53
CA PHE A 226 0.34 -2.78 -15.35
C PHE A 226 0.17 -3.11 -16.81
#